data_bc71e9026e5e9a346a46efb76da907de
#
_entry.id   bc71e9026e5e9a346a46efb76da907de
#
_cell.length_a   1.000
_cell.length_b   1.000
_cell.length_c   1.000
_cell.angle_alpha   90.00
_cell.angle_beta   90.00
_cell.angle_gamma   90.00
#
_symmetry.space_group_name_H-M   'P 1'
#
loop_
_entity.id
_entity.type
_entity.pdbx_description
1 polymer ?
#
loop_
_entity_poly.entity_id
_entity_poly.type
_entity_poly.pdbx_seq_one_letter_code
_entity_poly.pdbx_strand_id
1 'polypeptide(L)'
;RTSPFDERAPYYSEQAGVRLVCPSDDTRLLLQQVNVLLAQIWRDGYRYQKGGVMLSEFTPKGQQQADLFAPSSAQSDALMAVMDQIKAKGLGRVGFASQGTGSPEWMMRQEHLSPCYTTRWEDLPVAR
;
A
#
# COMPACT_ATOMS: atom_id res chain seq x y z
N ARG A 1 15.13 -0.60 -2.80
CA ARG A 1 16.45 -0.48 -3.43
C ARG A 1 17.13 0.84 -3.09
N THR A 2 18.44 0.88 -3.13
CA THR A 2 19.25 2.10 -3.07
C THR A 2 19.26 2.82 -4.42
N SER A 3 19.87 4.02 -4.49
CA SER A 3 20.02 4.75 -5.75
C SER A 3 21.00 4.04 -6.68
N PRO A 4 20.64 3.78 -7.94
CA PRO A 4 21.58 3.25 -8.93
C PRO A 4 22.55 4.33 -9.47
N PHE A 5 22.32 5.60 -9.13
CA PHE A 5 23.09 6.76 -9.62
C PHE A 5 24.07 7.32 -8.59
N ASP A 6 24.10 6.74 -7.39
CA ASP A 6 25.01 7.16 -6.32
C ASP A 6 26.26 6.27 -6.33
N GLU A 7 27.29 6.73 -7.00
CA GLU A 7 28.59 6.03 -7.10
C GLU A 7 29.34 5.92 -5.76
N ARG A 8 28.92 6.70 -4.76
CA ARG A 8 29.57 6.72 -3.42
C ARG A 8 28.96 5.73 -2.44
N ALA A 9 27.82 5.15 -2.78
CA ALA A 9 27.10 4.21 -1.94
C ALA A 9 26.94 2.85 -2.64
N PRO A 10 27.05 1.74 -1.91
CA PRO A 10 26.86 0.41 -2.52
C PRO A 10 25.43 0.25 -3.01
N TYR A 11 25.29 -0.26 -4.23
CA TYR A 11 23.97 -0.61 -4.77
C TYR A 11 23.44 -1.87 -4.09
N TYR A 12 22.20 -1.80 -3.64
CA TYR A 12 21.47 -2.92 -3.08
C TYR A 12 20.02 -2.91 -3.57
N SER A 13 19.56 -4.05 -4.07
CA SER A 13 18.18 -4.26 -4.50
C SER A 13 17.82 -5.72 -4.27
N GLU A 14 16.86 -5.94 -3.41
CA GLU A 14 16.33 -7.26 -3.13
C GLU A 14 14.81 -7.24 -3.19
N GLN A 15 14.25 -8.41 -3.40
CA GLN A 15 12.82 -8.66 -3.36
C GLN A 15 12.52 -9.99 -2.69
N ALA A 16 11.44 -10.02 -1.93
CA ALA A 16 10.90 -11.22 -1.32
C ALA A 16 9.41 -11.30 -1.62
N GLY A 17 8.86 -12.49 -1.69
CA GLY A 17 7.46 -12.70 -1.97
C GLY A 17 6.91 -13.89 -1.20
N VAL A 18 5.62 -13.85 -0.93
CA VAL A 18 4.88 -14.94 -0.30
C VAL A 18 3.53 -15.08 -0.99
N ARG A 19 3.09 -16.29 -1.17
CA ARG A 19 1.73 -16.60 -1.59
C ARG A 19 0.87 -16.77 -0.35
N LEU A 20 -0.24 -16.03 -0.27
CA LEU A 20 -1.20 -16.21 0.81
C LEU A 20 -1.87 -17.59 0.67
N VAL A 21 -2.03 -18.28 1.78
CA VAL A 21 -2.75 -19.58 1.82
C VAL A 21 -4.20 -19.39 1.38
N CYS A 22 -4.85 -18.34 1.89
CA CYS A 22 -6.17 -17.92 1.46
C CYS A 22 -6.12 -16.49 0.92
N PRO A 23 -6.74 -16.21 -0.23
CA PRO A 23 -6.89 -14.84 -0.73
C PRO A 23 -7.57 -13.97 0.31
N SER A 24 -7.09 -12.75 0.51
CA SER A 24 -7.64 -11.83 1.51
C SER A 24 -7.47 -10.38 1.06
N ASP A 25 -8.47 -9.57 1.35
CA ASP A 25 -8.46 -8.11 1.22
C ASP A 25 -8.21 -7.41 2.57
N ASP A 26 -7.94 -8.17 3.64
CA ASP A 26 -7.62 -7.62 4.96
C ASP A 26 -6.24 -6.96 4.98
N THR A 27 -6.25 -5.63 5.05
CA THR A 27 -5.02 -4.83 5.11
C THR A 27 -4.12 -5.21 6.29
N ARG A 28 -4.66 -5.65 7.42
CA ARG A 28 -3.86 -6.05 8.59
C ARG A 28 -3.02 -7.28 8.30
N LEU A 29 -3.65 -8.28 7.66
CA LEU A 29 -2.97 -9.51 7.25
C LEU A 29 -1.89 -9.20 6.21
N LEU A 30 -2.20 -8.35 5.23
CA LEU A 30 -1.23 -7.93 4.22
C LEU A 30 -0.04 -7.20 4.85
N LEU A 31 -0.29 -6.26 5.78
CA LEU A 31 0.78 -5.54 6.50
C LEU A 31 1.64 -6.49 7.36
N GLN A 32 1.04 -7.49 7.98
CA GLN A 32 1.78 -8.50 8.74
C GLN A 32 2.74 -9.27 7.82
N GLN A 33 2.26 -9.72 6.66
CA GLN A 33 3.10 -10.41 5.69
C GLN A 33 4.21 -9.51 5.14
N VAL A 34 3.88 -8.25 4.82
CA VAL A 34 4.87 -7.27 4.37
C VAL A 34 5.99 -7.07 5.42
N ASN A 35 5.66 -6.99 6.70
CA ASN A 35 6.66 -6.86 7.76
C ASN A 35 7.59 -8.07 7.84
N VAL A 36 7.04 -9.29 7.70
CA VAL A 36 7.85 -10.52 7.67
C VAL A 36 8.79 -10.53 6.46
N LEU A 37 8.29 -10.18 5.27
CA LEU A 37 9.10 -10.11 4.06
C LEU A 37 10.16 -9.00 4.14
N LEU A 38 9.79 -7.84 4.71
CA LEU A 38 10.73 -6.74 4.90
C LEU A 38 11.91 -7.15 5.80
N ALA A 39 11.64 -7.89 6.88
CA ALA A 39 12.70 -8.38 7.78
C ALA A 39 13.69 -9.31 7.06
N GLN A 40 13.28 -10.02 6.01
CA GLN A 40 14.16 -10.89 5.23
C GLN A 40 15.13 -10.11 4.32
N ILE A 41 14.67 -9.00 3.75
CA ILE A 41 15.42 -8.22 2.76
C ILE A 41 16.05 -6.96 3.33
N TRP A 42 15.68 -6.55 4.55
CA TRP A 42 16.23 -5.36 5.17
C TRP A 42 17.68 -5.58 5.58
N ARG A 43 18.52 -4.61 5.26
CA ARG A 43 19.92 -4.55 5.72
C ARG A 43 20.20 -3.17 6.27
N ASP A 44 20.75 -3.13 7.47
CA ASP A 44 21.17 -1.88 8.08
C ASP A 44 22.34 -1.25 7.34
N GLY A 45 22.48 0.07 7.44
CA GLY A 45 23.56 0.82 6.83
C GLY A 45 23.34 1.21 5.36
N TYR A 46 22.30 0.71 4.71
CA TYR A 46 21.94 1.11 3.34
C TYR A 46 21.00 2.30 3.32
N ARG A 47 21.25 3.25 2.43
CA ARG A 47 20.38 4.41 2.19
C ARG A 47 19.32 4.06 1.15
N TYR A 48 18.20 3.52 1.60
CA TYR A 48 17.10 3.16 0.71
C TYR A 48 16.45 4.41 0.11
N GLN A 49 16.29 4.41 -1.20
CA GLN A 49 15.62 5.46 -1.95
C GLN A 49 14.19 5.07 -2.36
N LYS A 50 13.97 3.78 -2.63
CA LYS A 50 12.69 3.30 -3.14
C LYS A 50 12.35 1.94 -2.54
N GLY A 51 11.13 1.82 -2.04
CA GLY A 51 10.49 0.58 -1.65
C GLY A 51 9.12 0.47 -2.31
N GLY A 52 8.58 -0.74 -2.37
CA GLY A 52 7.26 -0.96 -2.92
C GLY A 52 6.73 -2.33 -2.55
N VAL A 53 5.42 -2.47 -2.59
CA VAL A 53 4.69 -3.72 -2.45
C VAL A 53 3.92 -3.95 -3.74
N MET A 54 3.98 -5.17 -4.25
CA MET A 54 3.21 -5.60 -5.42
C MET A 54 2.28 -6.74 -5.00
N LEU A 55 1.02 -6.60 -5.32
CA LEU A 55 0.01 -7.65 -5.16
C LEU A 55 -0.30 -8.19 -6.56
N SER A 56 -0.47 -9.50 -6.66
CA SER A 56 -0.79 -10.21 -7.90
C SER A 56 -1.73 -11.38 -7.65
N GLU A 57 -2.16 -12.04 -8.69
CA GLU A 57 -3.05 -13.21 -8.63
C GLU A 57 -4.38 -12.91 -7.92
N PHE A 58 -5.02 -11.79 -8.30
CA PHE A 58 -6.31 -11.41 -7.74
C PHE A 58 -7.41 -12.41 -8.12
N THR A 59 -8.24 -12.75 -7.14
CA THR A 59 -9.44 -13.57 -7.34
C THR A 59 -10.69 -12.77 -7.01
N PRO A 60 -11.79 -12.92 -7.78
CA PRO A 60 -13.05 -12.26 -7.46
C PRO A 60 -13.56 -12.66 -6.09
N LYS A 61 -14.17 -11.70 -5.37
CA LYS A 61 -14.81 -11.97 -4.09
C LYS A 61 -15.95 -12.98 -4.29
N GLY A 62 -15.95 -14.04 -3.47
CA GLY A 62 -16.95 -15.13 -3.56
C GLY A 62 -16.55 -16.32 -4.42
N GLN A 63 -15.44 -16.27 -5.15
CA GLN A 63 -14.89 -17.43 -5.88
C GLN A 63 -13.73 -18.11 -5.12
N GLN A 64 -13.58 -17.78 -3.87
CA GLN A 64 -12.52 -18.35 -3.04
C GLN A 64 -12.94 -19.74 -2.56
N GLN A 65 -12.03 -20.69 -2.70
CA GLN A 65 -12.19 -21.98 -2.05
C GLN A 65 -12.01 -21.75 -0.54
N ALA A 66 -13.08 -22.01 0.22
CA ALA A 66 -13.00 -21.93 1.67
C ALA A 66 -12.04 -23.00 2.19
N ASP A 67 -11.03 -22.57 2.94
CA ASP A 67 -10.19 -23.49 3.70
C ASP A 67 -10.92 -23.79 5.03
N LEU A 68 -11.12 -25.08 5.31
CA LEU A 68 -11.75 -25.55 6.56
C LEU A 68 -11.00 -25.11 7.82
N PHE A 69 -9.72 -24.79 7.69
CA PHE A 69 -8.87 -24.40 8.80
C PHE A 69 -8.57 -22.89 8.85
N ALA A 70 -9.04 -22.13 7.85
CA ALA A 70 -8.85 -20.69 7.87
C ALA A 70 -9.87 -20.02 8.81
N PRO A 71 -9.42 -19.10 9.68
CA PRO A 71 -10.34 -18.35 10.52
C PRO A 71 -11.31 -17.55 9.65
N SER A 72 -12.59 -17.63 9.94
CA SER A 72 -13.65 -16.90 9.26
C SER A 72 -13.37 -15.39 9.27
N SER A 73 -13.37 -14.76 8.10
CA SER A 73 -13.02 -13.35 7.92
C SER A 73 -14.20 -12.36 8.07
N ALA A 74 -15.37 -12.81 8.49
CA ALA A 74 -16.59 -11.98 8.53
C ALA A 74 -16.41 -10.65 9.32
N GLN A 75 -15.69 -10.68 10.44
CA GLN A 75 -15.38 -9.47 11.21
C GLN A 75 -14.37 -8.57 10.50
N SER A 76 -13.46 -9.16 9.74
CA SER A 76 -12.48 -8.44 8.93
C SER A 76 -13.18 -7.70 7.80
N ASP A 77 -14.09 -8.33 7.10
CA ASP A 77 -14.87 -7.74 6.01
C ASP A 77 -15.66 -6.50 6.46
N ALA A 78 -16.31 -6.59 7.63
CA ALA A 78 -17.04 -5.48 8.22
C ALA A 78 -16.13 -4.30 8.56
N LEU A 79 -14.96 -4.56 9.13
CA LEU A 79 -13.96 -3.52 9.44
C LEU A 79 -13.44 -2.84 8.18
N MET A 80 -13.06 -3.60 7.16
CA MET A 80 -12.58 -3.04 5.89
C MET A 80 -13.66 -2.20 5.21
N ALA A 81 -14.90 -2.67 5.19
CA ALA A 81 -16.02 -1.91 4.64
C ALA A 81 -16.26 -0.57 5.36
N VAL A 82 -16.15 -0.52 6.68
CA VAL A 82 -16.27 0.71 7.46
C VAL A 82 -15.12 1.67 7.14
N MET A 83 -13.89 1.18 7.05
CA MET A 83 -12.72 2.00 6.69
C MET A 83 -12.87 2.61 5.29
N ASP A 84 -13.34 1.82 4.33
CA ASP A 84 -13.59 2.28 2.96
C ASP A 84 -14.70 3.33 2.91
N GLN A 85 -15.77 3.16 3.70
CA GLN A 85 -16.84 4.17 3.79
C GLN A 85 -16.34 5.49 4.39
N ILE A 86 -15.53 5.46 5.45
CA ILE A 86 -14.95 6.66 6.07
C ILE A 86 -14.11 7.41 5.03
N LYS A 87 -13.28 6.68 4.30
CA LYS A 87 -12.43 7.24 3.24
C LYS A 87 -13.25 7.83 2.09
N ALA A 88 -14.26 7.09 1.61
CA ALA A 88 -15.12 7.52 0.51
C ALA A 88 -15.95 8.76 0.85
N LYS A 89 -16.42 8.87 2.11
CA LYS A 89 -17.21 10.02 2.59
C LYS A 89 -16.36 11.22 3.00
N GLY A 90 -15.03 11.11 2.97
CA GLY A 90 -14.14 12.20 3.39
C GLY A 90 -14.24 12.57 4.88
N LEU A 91 -14.72 11.66 5.74
CA LEU A 91 -14.95 11.91 7.16
C LEU A 91 -13.66 12.01 7.98
N GLY A 92 -12.51 11.81 7.37
CA GLY A 92 -11.20 11.87 8.00
C GLY A 92 -10.24 10.82 7.47
N ARG A 93 -9.05 10.74 8.09
CA ARG A 93 -8.04 9.73 7.77
C ARG A 93 -8.06 8.65 8.84
N VAL A 94 -8.38 7.44 8.44
CA VAL A 94 -8.27 6.24 9.27
C VAL A 94 -7.16 5.38 8.69
N GLY A 95 -6.27 4.91 9.54
CA GLY A 95 -5.18 4.02 9.16
C GLY A 95 -4.80 3.09 10.31
N PHE A 96 -3.96 2.13 10.03
CA PHE A 96 -3.41 1.25 11.06
C PHE A 96 -2.19 1.91 11.71
N ALA A 97 -2.05 1.77 13.02
CA ALA A 97 -0.94 2.34 13.78
C ALA A 97 0.44 1.88 13.26
N SER A 98 0.50 0.68 12.66
CA SER A 98 1.70 0.16 11.99
C SER A 98 2.16 0.98 10.77
N GLN A 99 1.31 1.84 10.24
CA GLN A 99 1.65 2.76 9.13
C GLN A 99 2.28 4.07 9.63
N GLY A 100 2.35 4.26 10.95
CA GLY A 100 2.79 5.51 11.57
C GLY A 100 1.66 6.52 11.72
N THR A 101 1.84 7.47 12.64
CA THR A 101 0.82 8.49 13.00
C THR A 101 1.18 9.90 12.53
N GLY A 102 2.41 10.12 12.07
CA GLY A 102 2.90 11.42 11.59
C GLY A 102 2.76 11.60 10.09
N SER A 103 2.90 12.83 9.63
CA SER A 103 3.11 13.11 8.21
C SER A 103 4.50 12.57 7.82
N PRO A 104 4.57 11.65 6.87
CA PRO A 104 5.86 11.07 6.49
C PRO A 104 6.74 12.12 5.81
N GLU A 105 7.93 12.35 6.34
CA GLU A 105 8.91 13.31 5.78
C GLU A 105 9.32 12.98 4.34
N TRP A 106 9.15 11.71 3.95
CA TRP A 106 9.47 11.23 2.60
C TRP A 106 8.37 11.50 1.58
N MET A 107 7.22 12.04 1.98
CA MET A 107 6.15 12.38 1.02
C MET A 107 6.66 13.42 0.01
N MET A 108 6.34 13.15 -1.24
CA MET A 108 6.58 14.12 -2.32
C MET A 108 5.88 15.44 -1.98
N ARG A 109 6.59 16.54 -2.06
CA ARG A 109 5.99 17.88 -1.95
C ARG A 109 5.12 18.13 -3.18
N GLN A 110 3.84 18.33 -2.96
CA GLN A 110 2.84 18.54 -4.01
C GLN A 110 2.21 19.93 -3.90
N GLU A 111 3.05 20.94 -3.74
CA GLU A 111 2.62 22.34 -3.54
C GLU A 111 2.16 23.00 -4.85
N HIS A 112 2.61 22.48 -6.00
CA HIS A 112 2.31 23.01 -7.33
C HIS A 112 1.80 21.91 -8.25
N LEU A 113 0.58 21.42 -7.97
CA LEU A 113 -0.09 20.47 -8.88
C LEU A 113 -0.75 21.22 -10.02
N SER A 114 -0.54 20.73 -11.23
CA SER A 114 -1.36 21.18 -12.36
C SER A 114 -2.82 20.74 -12.18
N PRO A 115 -3.79 21.49 -12.71
CA PRO A 115 -5.17 21.05 -12.72
C PRO A 115 -5.36 19.68 -13.38
N CYS A 116 -6.39 18.95 -12.97
CA CYS A 116 -6.65 17.58 -13.42
C CYS A 116 -7.42 17.56 -14.75
N TYR A 117 -6.87 18.14 -15.81
CA TYR A 117 -7.51 18.32 -17.12
C TYR A 117 -8.04 17.03 -17.77
N THR A 118 -7.50 15.87 -17.40
CA THR A 118 -7.90 14.59 -17.98
C THR A 118 -8.92 13.81 -17.15
N THR A 119 -9.15 14.23 -15.90
CA THR A 119 -9.99 13.47 -14.95
C THR A 119 -11.08 14.29 -14.28
N ARG A 120 -11.02 15.63 -14.41
CA ARG A 120 -12.03 16.56 -13.85
C ARG A 120 -12.48 17.56 -14.91
N TRP A 121 -13.75 17.52 -15.25
CA TRP A 121 -14.33 18.44 -16.23
C TRP A 121 -14.31 19.91 -15.80
N GLU A 122 -14.40 20.14 -14.48
CA GLU A 122 -14.39 21.48 -13.88
C GLU A 122 -13.03 22.18 -14.00
N ASP A 123 -11.96 21.40 -14.15
CA ASP A 123 -10.59 21.90 -14.29
C ASP A 123 -10.22 22.26 -15.75
N LEU A 124 -11.11 21.99 -16.71
CA LEU A 124 -10.83 22.31 -18.11
C LEU A 124 -10.80 23.83 -18.33
N PRO A 125 -9.81 24.34 -19.07
CA PRO A 125 -9.76 25.76 -19.40
C PRO A 125 -10.94 26.12 -20.29
N VAL A 126 -11.70 27.14 -19.88
CA VAL A 126 -12.80 27.67 -20.66
C VAL A 126 -12.23 28.69 -21.64
N ALA A 127 -12.42 28.45 -22.95
CA ALA A 127 -12.09 29.42 -23.98
C ALA A 127 -13.03 30.62 -23.83
N ARG A 128 -12.48 31.83 -23.73
CA ARG A 128 -13.18 33.09 -23.71
C ARG A 128 -13.04 33.78 -25.05
#